data_1acd90d5d581ea0d9a0bb598d37b0de7
#
_entry.id   1acd90d5d581ea0d9a0bb598d37b0de7
#
_cell.length_a   1.000
_cell.length_b   1.000
_cell.length_c   1.000
_cell.angle_alpha   90.00
_cell.angle_beta   90.00
_cell.angle_gamma   90.00
#
_symmetry.space_group_name_H-M   'P 1'
#
loop_
_entity.id
_entity.type
_entity.pdbx_description
1 polymer ?
#
loop_
_entity_poly.entity_id
_entity_poly.type
_entity_poly.pdbx_seq_one_letter_code
_entity_poly.pdbx_strand_id
1 'polypeptide(L)'
;MKKLLAVLVIIGVAAGTAAAGQPPQKQEKQQAQGKVYIPKEVKEPMMAGQAARQARLDIPFSIFKNLFLPAQQAQQAILFFKAKNADLGFAAAVAPQIADATDAAQPKMHARLNLFLQFHTVENGQPVKLIKEIFVPATLEADQAGYDPEAEAWYTIGYPLMPGNYLASLAIASQDLKKIGIQYYELSLPDAKSFTQALDTTPVFFMKGLKQEAAPELTPLLHKGLFAYSVLKITPSIDHVFKVGDALDTFFYIYGVQPKDGGKYDIAIDFEVYEGEKLAIKFAPGAFDNPLVSLPLQLKQTLLIKKGDEERTETRDLPAGDYTFVIKVEDKVSGLKGEKKVPFKVV
;
A
#
# COMPACT_ATOMS: atom_id res chain seq x y z
N MET A 1 26.63 22.31 -10.20
CA MET A 1 25.18 22.64 -10.17
C MET A 1 24.46 21.60 -11.01
N LYS A 2 24.08 20.47 -10.39
CA LYS A 2 23.24 19.45 -11.04
C LYS A 2 21.79 19.78 -10.69
N LYS A 3 20.98 20.07 -11.70
CA LYS A 3 19.55 20.36 -11.57
C LYS A 3 18.87 19.12 -11.01
N LEU A 4 18.31 19.21 -9.81
CA LEU A 4 17.37 18.23 -9.26
C LEU A 4 16.11 18.31 -10.14
N LEU A 5 15.88 17.29 -10.93
CA LEU A 5 14.63 17.10 -11.66
C LEU A 5 13.60 16.54 -10.65
N ALA A 6 12.78 17.42 -10.08
CA ALA A 6 11.58 16.98 -9.37
C ALA A 6 10.65 16.37 -10.42
N VAL A 7 10.50 15.05 -10.41
CA VAL A 7 9.50 14.36 -11.25
C VAL A 7 8.14 14.65 -10.64
N LEU A 8 7.48 15.68 -11.15
CA LEU A 8 6.10 16.01 -10.83
C LEU A 8 5.21 14.98 -11.53
N VAL A 9 4.80 13.93 -10.82
CA VAL A 9 3.78 13.00 -11.31
C VAL A 9 2.43 13.70 -11.23
N ILE A 10 1.99 14.30 -12.34
CA ILE A 10 0.64 14.84 -12.47
C ILE A 10 -0.30 13.66 -12.65
N ILE A 11 -0.87 13.18 -11.56
CA ILE A 11 -2.04 12.30 -11.63
C ILE A 11 -3.23 13.21 -11.88
N GLY A 12 -3.64 13.33 -13.15
CA GLY A 12 -4.84 14.05 -13.54
C GLY A 12 -6.08 13.36 -12.99
N VAL A 13 -6.52 13.76 -11.80
CA VAL A 13 -7.89 13.52 -11.36
C VAL A 13 -8.77 14.46 -12.17
N ALA A 14 -9.39 13.96 -13.23
CA ALA A 14 -10.34 14.73 -14.02
C ALA A 14 -11.56 15.07 -13.14
N ALA A 15 -11.53 16.26 -12.53
CA ALA A 15 -12.71 16.89 -11.98
C ALA A 15 -13.58 17.33 -13.18
N GLY A 16 -14.69 16.62 -13.40
CA GLY A 16 -15.62 16.91 -14.46
C GLY A 16 -16.26 18.27 -14.27
N THR A 17 -15.79 19.26 -15.04
CA THR A 17 -16.55 20.50 -15.29
C THR A 17 -17.68 20.17 -16.26
N ALA A 18 -18.92 20.39 -15.83
CA ALA A 18 -20.09 20.29 -16.67
C ALA A 18 -20.05 21.39 -17.75
N ALA A 19 -19.63 21.02 -18.97
CA ALA A 19 -19.86 21.80 -20.18
C ALA A 19 -21.12 21.29 -20.87
N ALA A 20 -22.08 22.17 -21.07
CA ALA A 20 -23.33 21.90 -21.75
C ALA A 20 -23.08 21.54 -23.23
N GLY A 21 -23.72 20.46 -23.70
CA GLY A 21 -24.04 20.25 -25.10
C GLY A 21 -23.26 19.20 -25.88
N GLN A 22 -23.20 17.95 -25.39
CA GLN A 22 -23.01 16.80 -26.29
C GLN A 22 -24.12 15.75 -26.06
N PRO A 23 -24.64 15.09 -27.15
CA PRO A 23 -25.67 14.07 -26.99
C PRO A 23 -25.13 12.90 -26.16
N PRO A 24 -25.98 12.20 -25.38
CA PRO A 24 -25.53 11.14 -24.46
C PRO A 24 -24.91 10.02 -25.29
N GLN A 25 -23.58 9.91 -25.20
CA GLN A 25 -22.88 8.68 -25.55
C GLN A 25 -23.45 7.58 -24.65
N LYS A 26 -23.96 6.54 -25.24
CA LYS A 26 -24.40 5.32 -24.56
C LYS A 26 -23.26 4.90 -23.64
N GLN A 27 -23.48 5.01 -22.34
CA GLN A 27 -22.64 4.37 -21.33
C GLN A 27 -22.60 2.89 -21.72
N GLU A 28 -21.46 2.44 -22.20
CA GLU A 28 -21.19 1.02 -22.31
C GLU A 28 -21.45 0.43 -20.92
N LYS A 29 -22.45 -0.46 -20.88
CA LYS A 29 -22.79 -1.22 -19.68
C LYS A 29 -21.49 -1.79 -19.15
N GLN A 30 -21.08 -1.36 -17.94
CA GLN A 30 -20.05 -2.06 -17.17
C GLN A 30 -20.35 -3.55 -17.32
N GLN A 31 -19.43 -4.28 -17.92
CA GLN A 31 -19.54 -5.72 -18.07
C GLN A 31 -19.91 -6.27 -16.71
N ALA A 32 -21.09 -6.87 -16.61
CA ALA A 32 -21.53 -7.58 -15.41
C ALA A 32 -20.42 -8.61 -15.11
N GLN A 33 -19.58 -8.34 -14.12
CA GLN A 33 -18.57 -9.28 -13.67
C GLN A 33 -19.34 -10.56 -13.32
N GLY A 34 -19.10 -11.64 -14.07
CA GLY A 34 -19.77 -12.91 -13.85
C GLY A 34 -19.64 -13.29 -12.37
N LYS A 35 -20.66 -13.91 -11.82
CA LYS A 35 -20.67 -14.35 -10.42
C LYS A 35 -19.43 -15.19 -10.18
N VAL A 36 -18.53 -14.74 -9.28
CA VAL A 36 -17.33 -15.46 -8.90
C VAL A 36 -17.77 -16.78 -8.26
N TYR A 37 -17.23 -17.89 -8.74
CA TYR A 37 -17.47 -19.19 -8.15
C TYR A 37 -16.39 -19.50 -7.13
N ILE A 38 -16.75 -19.62 -5.86
CA ILE A 38 -15.88 -20.16 -4.82
C ILE A 38 -16.29 -21.62 -4.58
N PRO A 39 -15.38 -22.57 -4.78
CA PRO A 39 -15.65 -23.99 -4.54
C PRO A 39 -16.18 -24.24 -3.12
N LYS A 40 -17.04 -25.25 -2.98
CA LYS A 40 -17.70 -25.58 -1.70
C LYS A 40 -16.67 -25.91 -0.60
N GLU A 41 -15.59 -26.59 -1.00
CA GLU A 41 -14.47 -26.98 -0.13
C GLU A 41 -13.76 -25.79 0.50
N VAL A 42 -13.81 -24.62 -0.13
CA VAL A 42 -13.25 -23.36 0.38
C VAL A 42 -14.34 -22.54 1.06
N LYS A 43 -15.52 -22.43 0.45
CA LYS A 43 -16.61 -21.55 0.92
C LYS A 43 -17.16 -21.96 2.28
N GLU A 44 -17.41 -23.25 2.48
CA GLU A 44 -17.96 -23.76 3.75
C GLU A 44 -17.03 -23.46 4.95
N PRO A 45 -15.73 -23.84 4.92
CA PRO A 45 -14.84 -23.49 6.02
C PRO A 45 -14.66 -21.97 6.22
N MET A 46 -14.65 -21.16 5.14
CA MET A 46 -14.62 -19.70 5.28
C MET A 46 -15.83 -19.19 6.05
N MET A 47 -17.03 -19.67 5.72
CA MET A 47 -18.26 -19.25 6.40
C MET A 47 -18.33 -19.77 7.85
N ALA A 48 -17.92 -21.02 8.08
CA ALA A 48 -17.95 -21.63 9.42
C ALA A 48 -17.05 -20.91 10.42
N GLY A 49 -15.85 -20.48 10.00
CA GLY A 49 -14.91 -19.76 10.86
C GLY A 49 -15.18 -18.26 11.02
N GLN A 50 -16.06 -17.69 10.19
CA GLN A 50 -16.19 -16.24 10.03
C GLN A 50 -16.65 -15.51 11.30
N ALA A 51 -17.66 -16.02 12.01
CA ALA A 51 -18.20 -15.37 13.21
C ALA A 51 -17.18 -15.35 14.37
N ALA A 52 -16.43 -16.43 14.55
CA ALA A 52 -15.42 -16.57 15.59
C ALA A 52 -14.01 -16.09 15.14
N ARG A 53 -13.83 -15.68 13.90
CA ARG A 53 -12.50 -15.39 13.31
C ARG A 53 -11.55 -16.59 13.41
N GLN A 54 -12.08 -17.81 13.35
CA GLN A 54 -11.32 -19.03 13.53
C GLN A 54 -10.51 -19.35 12.27
N ALA A 55 -9.20 -19.16 12.35
CA ALA A 55 -8.27 -19.46 11.28
C ALA A 55 -8.20 -20.97 10.96
N ARG A 56 -7.90 -21.29 9.70
CA ARG A 56 -7.52 -22.63 9.24
C ARG A 56 -6.07 -22.58 8.74
N LEU A 57 -5.24 -23.54 9.16
CA LEU A 57 -3.78 -23.47 9.02
C LEU A 57 -3.17 -24.62 8.20
N ASP A 58 -3.91 -25.23 7.26
CA ASP A 58 -3.30 -26.23 6.34
C ASP A 58 -2.24 -25.57 5.45
N ILE A 59 -2.43 -24.29 5.12
CA ILE A 59 -1.43 -23.38 4.57
C ILE A 59 -1.31 -22.22 5.57
N PRO A 60 -0.29 -22.22 6.45
CA PRO A 60 -0.10 -21.16 7.42
C PRO A 60 0.27 -19.83 6.75
N PHE A 61 -0.46 -18.79 7.09
CA PHE A 61 -0.13 -17.41 6.72
C PHE A 61 -0.76 -16.44 7.74
N SER A 62 -0.34 -15.20 7.74
CA SER A 62 -0.94 -14.17 8.60
C SER A 62 -1.14 -12.87 7.86
N ILE A 63 -2.34 -12.27 8.01
CA ILE A 63 -2.59 -10.89 7.57
C ILE A 63 -2.12 -9.99 8.70
N PHE A 64 -1.14 -9.11 8.43
CA PHE A 64 -0.48 -8.33 9.47
C PHE A 64 -0.71 -6.83 9.36
N LYS A 65 -1.19 -6.34 8.21
CA LYS A 65 -1.41 -4.92 7.97
C LYS A 65 -2.44 -4.73 6.86
N ASN A 66 -3.15 -3.62 6.91
CA ASN A 66 -3.83 -3.06 5.76
C ASN A 66 -3.36 -1.64 5.48
N LEU A 67 -3.49 -1.23 4.24
CA LEU A 67 -3.32 0.13 3.77
C LEU A 67 -4.57 0.50 2.98
N PHE A 68 -4.95 1.77 2.99
CA PHE A 68 -5.99 2.27 2.10
C PHE A 68 -5.57 3.60 1.48
N LEU A 69 -5.97 3.80 0.22
CA LEU A 69 -5.72 5.01 -0.55
C LEU A 69 -6.99 5.41 -1.30
N PRO A 70 -7.26 6.70 -1.51
CA PRO A 70 -8.47 7.15 -2.21
C PRO A 70 -8.53 6.61 -3.64
N ALA A 71 -9.70 6.15 -4.07
CA ALA A 71 -9.96 5.65 -5.42
C ALA A 71 -11.33 6.12 -5.91
N GLN A 72 -11.42 7.26 -6.58
CA GLN A 72 -12.66 7.89 -7.02
C GLN A 72 -13.68 8.05 -5.86
N GLN A 73 -14.75 7.26 -5.82
CA GLN A 73 -15.75 7.27 -4.76
C GLN A 73 -15.53 6.18 -3.70
N ALA A 74 -14.44 5.44 -3.78
CA ALA A 74 -14.09 4.31 -2.94
C ALA A 74 -12.74 4.53 -2.25
N GLN A 75 -12.32 3.55 -1.47
CA GLN A 75 -10.97 3.42 -0.95
C GLN A 75 -10.35 2.15 -1.52
N GLN A 76 -9.18 2.26 -2.13
CA GLN A 76 -8.40 1.08 -2.51
C GLN A 76 -7.87 0.45 -1.22
N ALA A 77 -8.55 -0.58 -0.74
CA ALA A 77 -8.10 -1.37 0.40
C ALA A 77 -7.05 -2.37 -0.06
N ILE A 78 -5.90 -2.43 0.63
CA ILE A 78 -4.78 -3.31 0.31
C ILE A 78 -4.46 -4.10 1.56
N LEU A 79 -4.61 -5.42 1.48
CA LEU A 79 -4.25 -6.35 2.56
C LEU A 79 -2.82 -6.83 2.36
N PHE A 80 -2.04 -6.82 3.44
CA PHE A 80 -0.68 -7.34 3.50
C PHE A 80 -0.70 -8.64 4.29
N PHE A 81 -0.21 -9.70 3.70
CA PHE A 81 -0.05 -10.97 4.39
C PHE A 81 1.33 -11.58 4.12
N LYS A 82 1.74 -12.48 4.98
CA LYS A 82 3.04 -13.14 4.93
C LYS A 82 2.88 -14.64 5.12
N ALA A 83 3.74 -15.40 4.45
CA ALA A 83 3.81 -16.83 4.53
C ALA A 83 5.26 -17.31 4.31
N LYS A 84 5.62 -18.45 4.87
CA LYS A 84 6.89 -19.12 4.55
C LYS A 84 6.82 -19.78 3.18
N ASN A 85 7.95 -19.78 2.49
CA ASN A 85 8.04 -20.42 1.18
C ASN A 85 7.65 -21.90 1.22
N ALA A 86 8.05 -22.63 2.27
CA ALA A 86 7.70 -24.05 2.46
C ALA A 86 6.19 -24.31 2.47
N ASP A 87 5.42 -23.39 3.04
CA ASP A 87 3.95 -23.53 3.21
C ASP A 87 3.20 -23.31 1.89
N LEU A 88 3.78 -22.59 0.94
CA LEU A 88 3.16 -22.24 -0.33
C LEU A 88 3.28 -23.34 -1.41
N GLY A 89 4.01 -24.43 -1.14
CA GLY A 89 4.09 -25.57 -2.03
C GLY A 89 4.94 -25.35 -3.29
N PHE A 90 6.04 -24.60 -3.17
CA PHE A 90 6.99 -24.47 -4.27
C PHE A 90 7.57 -25.81 -4.71
N ALA A 91 7.58 -26.06 -6.01
CA ALA A 91 8.19 -27.21 -6.64
C ALA A 91 9.08 -26.78 -7.81
N ALA A 92 10.10 -27.57 -8.11
CA ALA A 92 10.94 -27.30 -9.28
C ALA A 92 10.08 -27.29 -10.55
N ALA A 93 10.31 -26.32 -11.41
CA ALA A 93 9.67 -26.32 -12.73
C ALA A 93 10.14 -27.52 -13.51
N VAL A 94 9.21 -28.29 -14.08
CA VAL A 94 9.58 -29.31 -15.07
C VAL A 94 10.06 -28.56 -16.30
N ALA A 95 11.37 -28.55 -16.54
CA ALA A 95 11.94 -27.92 -17.72
C ALA A 95 11.30 -28.55 -18.96
N PRO A 96 10.77 -27.79 -19.92
CA PRO A 96 10.42 -28.33 -21.21
C PRO A 96 11.71 -28.92 -21.83
N GLN A 97 11.69 -30.19 -22.23
CA GLN A 97 12.79 -30.78 -22.95
C GLN A 97 12.83 -30.23 -24.39
N ILE A 98 13.30 -28.98 -24.51
CA ILE A 98 13.59 -28.36 -25.80
C ILE A 98 15.13 -28.45 -25.95
N ALA A 99 15.59 -29.30 -26.85
CA ALA A 99 16.99 -29.71 -27.00
C ALA A 99 17.94 -28.62 -27.57
N ASP A 100 17.53 -27.38 -27.81
CA ASP A 100 18.34 -26.35 -28.50
C ASP A 100 18.36 -24.96 -27.85
N ALA A 101 18.20 -24.84 -26.52
CA ALA A 101 18.34 -23.55 -25.86
C ALA A 101 19.81 -23.31 -25.45
N THR A 102 20.53 -22.52 -26.24
CA THR A 102 21.90 -22.06 -25.96
C THR A 102 21.99 -21.04 -24.79
N ASP A 103 20.85 -20.58 -24.26
CA ASP A 103 20.76 -19.80 -23.02
C ASP A 103 20.09 -20.66 -21.95
N ALA A 104 20.90 -21.25 -21.09
CA ALA A 104 20.41 -21.99 -19.93
C ALA A 104 19.73 -21.04 -18.94
N ALA A 105 18.41 -20.84 -19.12
CA ALA A 105 17.60 -20.11 -18.13
C ALA A 105 17.80 -20.77 -16.76
N GLN A 106 18.11 -19.98 -15.74
CA GLN A 106 18.32 -20.51 -14.39
C GLN A 106 17.06 -21.28 -13.95
N PRO A 107 17.24 -22.48 -13.35
CA PRO A 107 16.12 -23.31 -12.93
C PRO A 107 15.27 -22.57 -11.89
N LYS A 108 13.96 -22.54 -12.10
CA LYS A 108 12.99 -21.85 -11.23
C LYS A 108 12.16 -22.84 -10.43
N MET A 109 11.76 -22.39 -9.25
CA MET A 109 10.73 -23.01 -8.43
C MET A 109 9.41 -22.28 -8.68
N HIS A 110 8.29 -23.01 -8.75
CA HIS A 110 6.95 -22.45 -8.90
C HIS A 110 6.01 -22.94 -7.81
N ALA A 111 5.17 -22.05 -7.31
CA ALA A 111 4.01 -22.42 -6.51
C ALA A 111 2.74 -21.92 -7.21
N ARG A 112 1.75 -22.82 -7.39
CA ARG A 112 0.45 -22.50 -7.98
C ARG A 112 -0.61 -22.54 -6.90
N LEU A 113 -1.27 -21.40 -6.69
CA LEU A 113 -2.22 -21.16 -5.62
C LEU A 113 -3.52 -20.58 -6.17
N ASN A 114 -4.58 -20.83 -5.45
CA ASN A 114 -5.87 -20.18 -5.64
C ASN A 114 -6.15 -19.30 -4.41
N LEU A 115 -6.34 -17.99 -4.63
CA LEU A 115 -6.74 -17.08 -3.58
C LEU A 115 -8.22 -16.76 -3.71
N PHE A 116 -8.93 -16.82 -2.59
CA PHE A 116 -10.34 -16.44 -2.51
C PHE A 116 -10.50 -15.40 -1.42
N LEU A 117 -11.13 -14.27 -1.75
CA LEU A 117 -11.30 -13.17 -0.82
C LEU A 117 -12.78 -12.79 -0.78
N GLN A 118 -13.33 -12.66 0.42
CA GLN A 118 -14.68 -12.17 0.67
C GLN A 118 -14.60 -10.93 1.55
N PHE A 119 -15.44 -9.94 1.27
CA PHE A 119 -15.66 -8.79 2.13
C PHE A 119 -17.10 -8.78 2.62
N HIS A 120 -17.27 -8.76 3.93
CA HIS A 120 -18.56 -8.57 4.58
C HIS A 120 -18.56 -7.25 5.33
N THR A 121 -19.69 -6.52 5.32
CA THR A 121 -19.90 -5.42 6.25
C THR A 121 -19.93 -5.95 7.67
N VAL A 122 -19.45 -5.15 8.62
CA VAL A 122 -19.46 -5.48 10.05
C VAL A 122 -20.36 -4.50 10.79
N GLU A 123 -21.30 -5.04 11.57
CA GLU A 123 -22.16 -4.31 12.50
C GLU A 123 -22.09 -4.98 13.87
N ASN A 124 -21.87 -4.19 14.93
CA ASN A 124 -21.71 -4.70 16.30
C ASN A 124 -20.69 -5.85 16.42
N GLY A 125 -19.59 -5.78 15.67
CA GLY A 125 -18.54 -6.80 15.65
C GLY A 125 -18.89 -8.08 14.87
N GLN A 126 -20.08 -8.16 14.26
CA GLN A 126 -20.51 -9.34 13.50
C GLN A 126 -20.56 -9.06 11.99
N PRO A 127 -20.15 -10.03 11.15
CA PRO A 127 -20.32 -9.94 9.70
C PRO A 127 -21.80 -10.04 9.35
N VAL A 128 -22.31 -9.09 8.55
CA VAL A 128 -23.75 -9.00 8.22
C VAL A 128 -24.00 -9.28 6.75
N LYS A 129 -23.39 -8.53 5.85
CA LYS A 129 -23.72 -8.60 4.43
C LYS A 129 -22.45 -8.85 3.60
N LEU A 130 -22.49 -9.87 2.76
CA LEU A 130 -21.47 -10.11 1.75
C LEU A 130 -21.53 -8.99 0.67
N ILE A 131 -20.44 -8.26 0.52
CA ILE A 131 -20.30 -7.16 -0.43
C ILE A 131 -19.63 -7.64 -1.72
N LYS A 132 -18.57 -8.45 -1.58
CA LYS A 132 -17.78 -8.90 -2.73
C LYS A 132 -17.14 -10.25 -2.49
N GLU A 133 -17.10 -11.06 -3.55
CA GLU A 133 -16.29 -12.26 -3.69
C GLU A 133 -15.26 -12.05 -4.80
N ILE A 134 -14.04 -12.50 -4.58
CA ILE A 134 -12.92 -12.35 -5.51
C ILE A 134 -12.18 -13.68 -5.58
N PHE A 135 -11.80 -14.07 -6.79
CA PHE A 135 -10.93 -15.21 -7.05
C PHE A 135 -9.70 -14.72 -7.81
N VAL A 136 -8.52 -15.11 -7.34
CA VAL A 136 -7.24 -14.78 -7.97
C VAL A 136 -6.41 -16.06 -8.09
N PRO A 137 -6.29 -16.64 -9.28
CA PRO A 137 -5.30 -17.65 -9.52
C PRO A 137 -3.91 -17.01 -9.51
N ALA A 138 -2.96 -17.60 -8.81
CA ALA A 138 -1.62 -17.06 -8.66
C ALA A 138 -0.56 -18.11 -8.97
N THR A 139 0.48 -17.70 -9.70
CA THR A 139 1.72 -18.44 -9.85
C THR A 139 2.84 -17.60 -9.26
N LEU A 140 3.49 -18.15 -8.24
CA LEU A 140 4.66 -17.55 -7.62
C LEU A 140 5.92 -18.18 -8.19
N GLU A 141 6.96 -17.38 -8.36
CA GLU A 141 8.27 -17.85 -8.84
C GLU A 141 9.35 -17.52 -7.82
N ALA A 142 10.34 -18.39 -7.74
CA ALA A 142 11.58 -18.18 -7.00
C ALA A 142 12.74 -18.82 -7.78
N ASP A 143 13.92 -18.23 -7.70
CA ASP A 143 15.13 -18.82 -8.28
C ASP A 143 15.55 -20.04 -7.44
N GLN A 144 15.77 -21.18 -8.06
CA GLN A 144 16.11 -22.41 -7.34
C GLN A 144 17.40 -22.29 -6.55
N ALA A 145 18.41 -21.59 -7.11
CA ALA A 145 19.72 -21.41 -6.46
C ALA A 145 19.66 -20.60 -5.15
N GLY A 146 18.67 -19.68 -5.03
CA GLY A 146 18.48 -18.86 -3.83
C GLY A 146 17.24 -19.24 -3.02
N TYR A 147 16.61 -20.38 -3.31
CA TYR A 147 15.40 -20.80 -2.62
C TYR A 147 15.68 -21.24 -1.19
N ASP A 148 15.13 -20.49 -0.26
CA ASP A 148 15.11 -20.82 1.15
C ASP A 148 13.66 -21.16 1.57
N PRO A 149 13.36 -22.42 1.94
CA PRO A 149 12.03 -22.84 2.37
C PRO A 149 11.56 -22.15 3.65
N GLU A 150 12.49 -21.78 4.55
CA GLU A 150 12.16 -21.12 5.82
C GLU A 150 12.01 -19.59 5.69
N ALA A 151 12.44 -19.04 4.58
CA ALA A 151 12.27 -17.60 4.34
C ALA A 151 10.79 -17.23 4.27
N GLU A 152 10.43 -16.17 5.01
CA GLU A 152 9.10 -15.59 5.01
C GLU A 152 9.04 -14.49 3.95
N ALA A 153 8.10 -14.57 3.03
CA ALA A 153 7.80 -13.53 2.06
C ALA A 153 6.46 -12.87 2.37
N TRP A 154 6.33 -11.59 2.02
CA TRP A 154 5.06 -10.89 2.13
C TRP A 154 4.46 -10.59 0.77
N TYR A 155 3.14 -10.54 0.77
CA TYR A 155 2.30 -10.41 -0.41
C TYR A 155 1.21 -9.39 -0.17
N THR A 156 0.65 -8.86 -1.24
CA THR A 156 -0.51 -7.96 -1.17
C THR A 156 -1.60 -8.38 -2.16
N ILE A 157 -2.82 -8.08 -1.75
CA ILE A 157 -3.99 -8.13 -2.62
C ILE A 157 -4.85 -6.89 -2.33
N GLY A 158 -5.29 -6.18 -3.37
CA GLY A 158 -6.06 -4.95 -3.24
C GLY A 158 -7.42 -5.04 -3.91
N TYR A 159 -8.41 -4.32 -3.33
CA TYR A 159 -9.73 -4.16 -3.92
C TYR A 159 -10.35 -2.80 -3.52
N PRO A 160 -11.01 -2.08 -4.45
CA PRO A 160 -11.72 -0.84 -4.11
C PRO A 160 -13.03 -1.16 -3.36
N LEU A 161 -13.18 -0.60 -2.16
CA LEU A 161 -14.37 -0.72 -1.31
C LEU A 161 -14.91 0.67 -0.97
N MET A 162 -16.21 0.78 -0.81
CA MET A 162 -16.85 1.98 -0.28
C MET A 162 -16.39 2.20 1.18
N PRO A 163 -16.46 3.44 1.71
CA PRO A 163 -16.23 3.67 3.13
C PRO A 163 -17.10 2.78 4.02
N GLY A 164 -16.56 2.32 5.15
CA GLY A 164 -17.27 1.45 6.08
C GLY A 164 -16.36 0.47 6.83
N ASN A 165 -16.98 -0.33 7.70
CA ASN A 165 -16.30 -1.38 8.45
C ASN A 165 -16.51 -2.74 7.78
N TYR A 166 -15.46 -3.49 7.60
CA TYR A 166 -15.46 -4.76 6.87
C TYR A 166 -14.69 -5.84 7.61
N LEU A 167 -15.17 -7.07 7.40
CA LEU A 167 -14.40 -8.28 7.62
C LEU A 167 -13.93 -8.81 6.27
N ALA A 168 -12.63 -8.85 6.06
CA ALA A 168 -11.99 -9.57 4.98
C ALA A 168 -11.75 -11.02 5.43
N SER A 169 -12.25 -11.98 4.66
CA SER A 169 -11.94 -13.41 4.80
C SER A 169 -11.06 -13.79 3.62
N LEU A 170 -9.79 -14.10 3.85
CA LEU A 170 -8.84 -14.53 2.83
C LEU A 170 -8.57 -16.02 2.97
N ALA A 171 -8.78 -16.78 1.89
CA ALA A 171 -8.36 -18.16 1.79
C ALA A 171 -7.26 -18.31 0.74
N ILE A 172 -6.23 -19.06 1.07
CA ILE A 172 -5.18 -19.52 0.16
C ILE A 172 -5.30 -21.02 0.05
N ALA A 173 -5.48 -21.54 -1.15
CA ALA A 173 -5.64 -22.96 -1.40
C ALA A 173 -4.60 -23.47 -2.39
N SER A 174 -4.17 -24.72 -2.21
CA SER A 174 -3.42 -25.45 -3.24
C SER A 174 -4.25 -25.60 -4.52
N GLN A 175 -3.60 -25.83 -5.67
CA GLN A 175 -4.30 -25.93 -6.94
C GLN A 175 -5.38 -27.03 -6.95
N ASP A 176 -5.16 -28.13 -6.24
CA ASP A 176 -6.08 -29.25 -6.09
C ASP A 176 -7.07 -29.12 -4.92
N LEU A 177 -7.07 -27.98 -4.22
CA LEU A 177 -7.92 -27.61 -3.08
C LEU A 177 -7.79 -28.54 -1.86
N LYS A 178 -6.76 -29.40 -1.79
CA LYS A 178 -6.58 -30.29 -0.64
C LYS A 178 -6.04 -29.62 0.60
N LYS A 179 -5.25 -28.55 0.41
CA LYS A 179 -4.72 -27.74 1.50
C LYS A 179 -5.34 -26.33 1.41
N ILE A 180 -5.90 -25.83 2.49
CA ILE A 180 -6.58 -24.52 2.54
C ILE A 180 -6.19 -23.83 3.83
N GLY A 181 -5.52 -22.68 3.72
CA GLY A 181 -5.34 -21.74 4.81
C GLY A 181 -6.43 -20.67 4.77
N ILE A 182 -6.95 -20.25 5.92
CA ILE A 182 -7.98 -19.19 6.01
C ILE A 182 -7.61 -18.25 7.13
N GLN A 183 -7.66 -16.93 6.85
CA GLN A 183 -7.47 -15.87 7.82
C GLN A 183 -8.57 -14.83 7.70
N TYR A 184 -8.85 -14.15 8.82
CA TYR A 184 -9.85 -13.11 8.93
C TYR A 184 -9.18 -11.82 9.39
N TYR A 185 -9.59 -10.69 8.80
CA TYR A 185 -9.01 -9.40 9.13
C TYR A 185 -10.08 -8.31 9.10
N GLU A 186 -10.20 -7.55 10.19
CA GLU A 186 -11.10 -6.42 10.27
C GLU A 186 -10.41 -5.16 9.76
N LEU A 187 -11.10 -4.40 8.91
CA LEU A 187 -10.62 -3.13 8.39
C LEU A 187 -11.71 -2.07 8.44
N SER A 188 -11.31 -0.85 8.74
CA SER A 188 -12.18 0.32 8.71
C SER A 188 -11.66 1.28 7.64
N LEU A 189 -12.53 1.66 6.73
CA LEU A 189 -12.24 2.58 5.64
C LEU A 189 -12.97 3.89 5.89
N PRO A 190 -12.25 5.01 6.05
CA PRO A 190 -12.87 6.28 6.36
C PRO A 190 -13.69 6.82 5.19
N ASP A 191 -14.75 7.53 5.49
CA ASP A 191 -15.43 8.36 4.51
C ASP A 191 -14.67 9.70 4.38
N ALA A 192 -14.14 9.98 3.19
CA ALA A 192 -13.45 11.24 2.92
C ALA A 192 -14.35 12.48 3.22
N LYS A 193 -15.67 12.33 3.10
CA LYS A 193 -16.65 13.41 3.39
C LYS A 193 -16.84 13.68 4.87
N SER A 194 -16.40 12.79 5.76
CA SER A 194 -16.50 12.98 7.21
C SER A 194 -15.46 13.98 7.75
N PHE A 195 -14.41 14.28 7.00
CA PHE A 195 -13.34 15.19 7.41
C PHE A 195 -13.71 16.68 7.09
N THR A 196 -14.76 17.18 7.72
CA THR A 196 -15.24 18.58 7.49
C THR A 196 -14.68 19.58 8.47
N GLN A 197 -14.17 19.13 9.63
CA GLN A 197 -13.69 20.00 10.71
C GLN A 197 -12.28 19.65 11.21
N ALA A 198 -11.65 18.68 10.60
CA ALA A 198 -10.29 18.26 10.94
C ALA A 198 -9.60 17.73 9.69
N LEU A 199 -8.28 17.84 9.66
CA LEU A 199 -7.45 17.17 8.68
C LEU A 199 -6.96 15.84 9.25
N ASP A 200 -6.92 14.79 8.42
CA ASP A 200 -6.21 13.56 8.71
C ASP A 200 -5.51 13.04 7.44
N THR A 201 -4.69 12.04 7.58
CA THR A 201 -4.00 11.41 6.44
C THR A 201 -4.38 9.94 6.33
N THR A 202 -4.24 9.37 5.14
CA THR A 202 -4.12 7.91 5.01
C THR A 202 -2.98 7.41 5.91
N PRO A 203 -2.87 6.10 6.16
CA PRO A 203 -1.63 5.57 6.73
C PRO A 203 -0.43 6.09 5.92
N VAL A 204 0.50 6.76 6.60
CA VAL A 204 1.74 7.24 5.98
C VAL A 204 2.67 6.03 5.83
N PHE A 205 3.23 5.85 4.65
CA PHE A 205 4.23 4.81 4.43
C PHE A 205 5.44 5.35 3.70
N PHE A 206 6.55 4.69 3.91
CA PHE A 206 7.80 4.99 3.22
C PHE A 206 7.98 4.02 2.06
N MET A 207 8.51 4.51 0.94
CA MET A 207 8.75 3.71 -0.26
C MET A 207 10.22 3.33 -0.35
N LYS A 208 10.49 2.08 -0.74
CA LYS A 208 11.81 1.60 -1.20
C LYS A 208 11.92 1.63 -2.74
N GLY A 209 10.78 1.77 -3.42
CA GLY A 209 10.73 1.86 -4.87
C GLY A 209 9.35 2.25 -5.38
N LEU A 210 9.35 2.93 -6.52
CA LEU A 210 8.16 3.36 -7.24
C LEU A 210 8.37 3.10 -8.73
N LYS A 211 7.42 2.40 -9.36
CA LYS A 211 7.41 2.17 -10.80
C LYS A 211 6.05 2.60 -11.35
N GLN A 212 6.06 3.31 -12.46
CA GLN A 212 4.85 3.66 -13.18
C GLN A 212 4.63 2.69 -14.34
N GLU A 213 3.42 2.15 -14.44
CA GLU A 213 2.97 1.30 -15.53
C GLU A 213 2.18 2.12 -16.57
N ALA A 214 2.06 1.61 -17.78
CA ALA A 214 1.35 2.29 -18.86
C ALA A 214 -0.18 2.34 -18.63
N ALA A 215 -0.75 1.40 -17.86
CA ALA A 215 -2.16 1.32 -17.57
C ALA A 215 -2.39 0.76 -16.16
N PRO A 216 -3.53 1.10 -15.51
CA PRO A 216 -3.90 0.53 -14.22
C PRO A 216 -4.28 -0.95 -14.36
N GLU A 217 -4.12 -1.70 -13.28
CA GLU A 217 -4.63 -3.07 -13.19
C GLU A 217 -6.16 -3.05 -13.06
N LEU A 218 -6.84 -3.75 -13.97
CA LEU A 218 -8.30 -3.78 -14.01
C LEU A 218 -8.91 -4.89 -13.15
N THR A 219 -8.10 -5.88 -12.75
CA THR A 219 -8.50 -7.02 -11.93
C THR A 219 -7.57 -7.15 -10.73
N PRO A 220 -8.05 -7.64 -9.57
CA PRO A 220 -7.19 -7.94 -8.45
C PRO A 220 -6.12 -8.97 -8.82
N LEU A 221 -4.89 -8.67 -8.46
CA LEU A 221 -3.73 -9.55 -8.64
C LEU A 221 -3.01 -9.74 -7.30
N LEU A 222 -2.32 -10.87 -7.18
CA LEU A 222 -1.40 -11.11 -6.08
C LEU A 222 -0.04 -10.51 -6.41
N HIS A 223 0.47 -9.66 -5.54
CA HIS A 223 1.81 -9.08 -5.67
C HIS A 223 2.72 -9.58 -4.56
N LYS A 224 3.98 -9.85 -4.89
CA LYS A 224 5.04 -10.18 -3.94
C LYS A 224 5.95 -8.96 -3.76
N GLY A 225 6.10 -8.48 -2.52
CA GLY A 225 7.02 -7.41 -2.19
C GLY A 225 6.63 -6.00 -2.66
N LEU A 226 5.42 -5.82 -3.18
CA LEU A 226 4.91 -4.52 -3.65
C LEU A 226 3.38 -4.51 -3.61
N PHE A 227 2.76 -3.36 -3.87
CA PHE A 227 1.33 -3.25 -4.16
C PHE A 227 1.08 -2.34 -5.36
N ALA A 228 -0.08 -2.51 -6.02
CA ALA A 228 -0.52 -1.65 -7.09
C ALA A 228 -1.53 -0.60 -6.59
N TYR A 229 -1.35 0.65 -7.04
CA TYR A 229 -2.29 1.75 -6.84
C TYR A 229 -2.41 2.57 -8.12
N SER A 230 -3.56 2.50 -8.78
CA SER A 230 -3.74 3.05 -10.12
C SER A 230 -2.66 2.53 -11.07
N VAL A 231 -1.89 3.40 -11.70
CA VAL A 231 -0.76 3.07 -12.58
C VAL A 231 0.58 2.88 -11.83
N LEU A 232 0.57 2.97 -10.51
CA LEU A 232 1.78 2.89 -9.70
C LEU A 232 1.96 1.49 -9.10
N LYS A 233 3.16 0.94 -9.21
CA LYS A 233 3.64 -0.20 -8.43
C LYS A 233 4.60 0.30 -7.37
N ILE A 234 4.25 0.12 -6.13
CA ILE A 234 4.92 0.70 -4.98
C ILE A 234 5.52 -0.40 -4.12
N THR A 235 6.83 -0.34 -3.88
CA THR A 235 7.52 -1.20 -2.92
C THR A 235 7.64 -0.44 -1.59
N PRO A 236 6.81 -0.71 -0.58
CA PRO A 236 6.88 -0.03 0.70
C PRO A 236 8.01 -0.56 1.58
N SER A 237 8.51 0.26 2.49
CA SER A 237 9.29 -0.16 3.63
C SER A 237 8.34 -0.68 4.72
N ILE A 238 8.29 -1.99 4.93
CA ILE A 238 7.34 -2.61 5.86
C ILE A 238 7.80 -2.44 7.30
N ASP A 239 9.09 -2.51 7.53
CA ASP A 239 9.77 -2.46 8.82
C ASP A 239 10.10 -1.03 9.29
N HIS A 240 10.01 -0.05 8.40
CA HIS A 240 10.45 1.34 8.61
C HIS A 240 11.90 1.44 9.09
N VAL A 241 12.76 0.53 8.62
CA VAL A 241 14.19 0.52 8.92
C VAL A 241 14.98 1.04 7.72
N PHE A 242 15.88 1.98 7.97
CA PHE A 242 16.70 2.68 6.99
C PHE A 242 18.17 2.58 7.36
N LYS A 243 19.05 2.67 6.37
CA LYS A 243 20.49 2.77 6.61
C LYS A 243 20.89 4.24 6.76
N VAL A 244 22.01 4.47 7.44
CA VAL A 244 22.63 5.81 7.46
C VAL A 244 22.89 6.26 6.01
N GLY A 245 22.39 7.46 5.67
CA GLY A 245 22.48 8.03 4.31
C GLY A 245 21.28 7.76 3.40
N ASP A 246 20.33 6.88 3.81
CA ASP A 246 19.08 6.69 3.09
C ASP A 246 18.18 7.94 3.15
N ALA A 247 17.22 8.03 2.23
CA ALA A 247 16.15 9.01 2.26
C ALA A 247 14.84 8.39 2.76
N LEU A 248 13.97 9.22 3.33
CA LEU A 248 12.56 8.87 3.57
C LEU A 248 11.74 9.24 2.33
N ASP A 249 11.49 8.28 1.46
CA ASP A 249 10.57 8.46 0.36
C ASP A 249 9.14 8.28 0.89
N THR A 250 8.49 9.40 1.21
CA THR A 250 7.20 9.44 1.93
C THR A 250 6.03 9.45 0.95
N PHE A 251 4.97 8.69 1.26
CA PHE A 251 3.74 8.67 0.47
C PHE A 251 2.50 8.65 1.38
N PHE A 252 1.54 9.56 1.14
CA PHE A 252 0.25 9.60 1.83
C PHE A 252 -0.73 10.52 1.10
N TYR A 253 -2.01 10.44 1.47
CA TYR A 253 -3.07 11.35 1.01
C TYR A 253 -3.65 12.10 2.21
N ILE A 254 -4.03 13.37 2.02
CA ILE A 254 -4.59 14.24 3.07
C ILE A 254 -6.09 14.36 2.86
N TYR A 255 -6.86 14.03 3.89
CA TYR A 255 -8.31 14.21 3.93
C TYR A 255 -8.69 15.55 4.57
N GLY A 256 -9.83 16.12 4.18
CA GLY A 256 -10.41 17.31 4.76
C GLY A 256 -9.93 18.63 4.16
N VAL A 257 -8.95 18.62 3.26
CA VAL A 257 -8.49 19.83 2.57
C VAL A 257 -9.54 20.34 1.59
N GLN A 258 -9.68 21.65 1.49
CA GLN A 258 -10.64 22.33 0.63
C GLN A 258 -9.96 22.84 -0.65
N PRO A 259 -10.58 22.62 -1.83
CA PRO A 259 -10.09 23.22 -3.06
C PRO A 259 -10.38 24.72 -3.07
N LYS A 260 -9.44 25.52 -3.59
CA LYS A 260 -9.68 26.91 -3.97
C LYS A 260 -10.27 27.00 -5.38
N ASP A 261 -10.59 28.22 -5.80
CA ASP A 261 -11.08 28.48 -7.15
C ASP A 261 -10.16 27.85 -8.21
N GLY A 262 -10.78 27.15 -9.18
CA GLY A 262 -10.05 26.38 -10.19
C GLY A 262 -9.68 24.95 -9.80
N GLY A 263 -10.15 24.45 -8.63
CA GLY A 263 -10.01 23.04 -8.22
C GLY A 263 -8.63 22.66 -7.69
N LYS A 264 -7.71 23.60 -7.54
CA LYS A 264 -6.41 23.38 -6.91
C LYS A 264 -6.49 23.55 -5.40
N TYR A 265 -5.57 22.94 -4.68
CA TYR A 265 -5.44 23.05 -3.23
C TYR A 265 -4.35 24.06 -2.86
N ASP A 266 -4.34 24.50 -1.61
CA ASP A 266 -3.31 25.36 -1.04
C ASP A 266 -2.92 24.82 0.34
N ILE A 267 -1.99 23.87 0.33
CA ILE A 267 -1.61 23.06 1.49
C ILE A 267 -0.18 23.39 1.87
N ALA A 268 0.04 23.78 3.12
CA ALA A 268 1.37 23.90 3.69
C ALA A 268 1.67 22.67 4.54
N ILE A 269 2.88 22.13 4.41
CA ILE A 269 3.31 20.97 5.21
C ILE A 269 4.69 21.23 5.77
N ASP A 270 4.80 21.12 7.09
CA ASP A 270 6.09 21.04 7.78
C ASP A 270 6.44 19.58 8.06
N PHE A 271 7.67 19.22 7.73
CA PHE A 271 8.23 17.91 8.00
C PHE A 271 9.35 18.04 9.03
N GLU A 272 9.28 17.24 10.07
CA GLU A 272 10.27 17.24 11.15
C GLU A 272 10.65 15.81 11.54
N VAL A 273 11.87 15.62 12.03
CA VAL A 273 12.35 14.34 12.62
C VAL A 273 12.81 14.61 14.03
N TYR A 274 12.35 13.79 14.95
CA TYR A 274 12.69 13.85 16.36
C TYR A 274 13.41 12.58 16.83
N GLU A 275 14.39 12.75 17.72
CA GLU A 275 14.98 11.72 18.55
C GLU A 275 14.45 11.91 19.98
N GLY A 276 13.50 11.08 20.38
CA GLY A 276 12.69 11.36 21.58
C GLY A 276 11.96 12.71 21.46
N GLU A 277 12.28 13.65 22.36
CA GLU A 277 11.72 15.02 22.34
C GLU A 277 12.62 16.03 21.60
N LYS A 278 13.82 15.63 21.23
CA LYS A 278 14.79 16.52 20.58
C LYS A 278 14.56 16.57 19.08
N LEU A 279 14.40 17.78 18.55
CA LEU A 279 14.34 18.00 17.09
C LEU A 279 15.72 17.68 16.49
N ALA A 280 15.77 16.67 15.61
CA ALA A 280 16.96 16.24 14.91
C ALA A 280 17.05 16.87 13.50
N ILE A 281 15.93 16.91 12.76
CA ILE A 281 15.85 17.52 11.42
C ILE A 281 14.57 18.35 11.33
N LYS A 282 14.69 19.56 10.78
CA LYS A 282 13.57 20.36 10.29
C LYS A 282 13.78 20.59 8.79
N PHE A 283 12.88 20.07 7.99
CA PHE A 283 12.93 20.30 6.54
C PHE A 283 12.38 21.68 6.19
N ALA A 284 12.72 22.17 5.01
CA ALA A 284 12.08 23.38 4.50
C ALA A 284 10.56 23.15 4.32
N PRO A 285 9.70 24.11 4.71
CA PRO A 285 8.26 23.98 4.53
C PRO A 285 7.91 23.69 3.09
N GLY A 286 6.99 22.74 2.86
CA GLY A 286 6.49 22.40 1.54
C GLY A 286 5.15 23.09 1.25
N ALA A 287 4.95 23.51 -0.01
CA ALA A 287 3.67 23.99 -0.51
C ALA A 287 3.15 23.02 -1.57
N PHE A 288 1.90 22.58 -1.44
CA PHE A 288 1.31 21.55 -2.30
C PHE A 288 -0.03 22.03 -2.85
N ASP A 289 -0.26 21.76 -4.13
CA ASP A 289 -1.53 22.04 -4.81
C ASP A 289 -2.38 20.77 -5.04
N ASN A 290 -1.95 19.66 -4.45
CA ASN A 290 -2.60 18.34 -4.50
C ASN A 290 -2.56 17.66 -3.12
N PRO A 291 -3.63 17.02 -2.66
CA PRO A 291 -3.64 16.29 -1.39
C PRO A 291 -2.83 14.99 -1.39
N LEU A 292 -2.45 14.47 -2.56
CA LEU A 292 -1.56 13.32 -2.66
C LEU A 292 -0.11 13.78 -2.57
N VAL A 293 0.58 13.37 -1.53
CA VAL A 293 1.97 13.72 -1.24
C VAL A 293 2.88 12.54 -1.54
N SER A 294 3.86 12.75 -2.41
CA SER A 294 4.95 11.82 -2.70
C SER A 294 6.26 12.62 -2.74
N LEU A 295 7.14 12.41 -1.76
CA LEU A 295 8.30 13.27 -1.56
C LEU A 295 9.48 12.51 -0.95
N PRO A 296 10.68 12.55 -1.57
CA PRO A 296 11.92 12.09 -0.96
C PRO A 296 12.49 13.14 0.01
N LEU A 297 12.71 12.75 1.25
CA LEU A 297 13.29 13.58 2.30
C LEU A 297 14.64 13.02 2.71
N GLN A 298 15.70 13.80 2.50
CA GLN A 298 17.06 13.38 2.86
C GLN A 298 17.24 13.39 4.37
N LEU A 299 17.64 12.27 4.97
CA LEU A 299 17.90 12.14 6.41
C LEU A 299 19.26 12.76 6.77
N LYS A 300 19.33 14.10 6.62
CA LYS A 300 20.54 14.88 6.95
C LYS A 300 20.23 15.96 7.98
N GLN A 301 21.00 15.98 9.05
CA GLN A 301 20.93 17.03 10.06
C GLN A 301 21.96 18.10 9.80
N THR A 302 21.61 19.35 10.06
CA THR A 302 22.51 20.50 10.00
C THR A 302 22.88 20.90 11.42
N LEU A 303 24.16 20.83 11.72
CA LEU A 303 24.71 21.15 13.02
C LEU A 303 25.45 22.50 12.96
N LEU A 304 25.20 23.35 13.95
CA LEU A 304 25.98 24.55 14.16
C LEU A 304 27.16 24.20 15.06
N ILE A 305 28.35 24.25 14.53
CA ILE A 305 29.59 23.99 15.27
C ILE A 305 30.23 25.31 15.64
N LYS A 306 30.39 25.55 16.97
CA LYS A 306 31.13 26.70 17.52
C LYS A 306 32.52 26.25 17.92
N LYS A 307 33.53 26.89 17.38
CA LYS A 307 34.94 26.70 17.79
C LYS A 307 35.58 28.07 18.10
N GLY A 308 35.53 28.47 19.37
CA GLY A 308 35.83 29.84 19.78
C GLY A 308 34.79 30.81 19.26
N ASP A 309 35.23 31.86 18.58
CA ASP A 309 34.35 32.88 17.94
C ASP A 309 33.89 32.48 16.52
N GLU A 310 34.39 31.35 16.02
CA GLU A 310 34.01 30.85 14.69
C GLU A 310 32.78 29.97 14.77
N GLU A 311 31.73 30.32 14.01
CA GLU A 311 30.53 29.48 13.79
C GLU A 311 30.57 28.91 12.38
N ARG A 312 30.45 27.58 12.27
CA ARG A 312 30.29 26.92 10.96
C ARG A 312 29.13 25.94 10.98
N THR A 313 28.47 25.83 9.85
CA THR A 313 27.41 24.85 9.64
C THR A 313 28.00 23.60 8.99
N GLU A 314 27.69 22.45 9.57
CA GLU A 314 28.06 21.15 9.02
C GLU A 314 26.82 20.30 8.82
N THR A 315 26.72 19.69 7.62
CA THR A 315 25.62 18.77 7.29
C THR A 315 26.13 17.34 7.40
N ARG A 316 25.47 16.52 8.20
CA ARG A 316 25.80 15.10 8.40
C ARG A 316 24.58 14.25 8.16
N ASP A 317 24.80 12.99 7.79
CA ASP A 317 23.74 12.00 7.77
C ASP A 317 23.19 11.78 9.19
N LEU A 318 21.90 11.46 9.29
CA LEU A 318 21.27 11.12 10.56
C LEU A 318 21.92 9.83 11.09
N PRO A 319 22.43 9.81 12.34
CA PRO A 319 23.09 8.63 12.89
C PRO A 319 22.10 7.48 13.14
N ALA A 320 22.63 6.29 13.43
CA ALA A 320 21.81 5.16 13.86
C ALA A 320 21.05 5.49 15.15
N GLY A 321 19.76 5.17 15.21
CA GLY A 321 18.87 5.49 16.33
C GLY A 321 17.41 5.26 16.02
N ASP A 322 16.55 5.48 17.02
CA ASP A 322 15.10 5.43 16.90
C ASP A 322 14.54 6.85 16.78
N TYR A 323 13.74 7.08 15.76
CA TYR A 323 13.25 8.42 15.40
C TYR A 323 11.74 8.44 15.20
N THR A 324 11.17 9.65 15.29
CA THR A 324 9.78 9.92 14.95
C THR A 324 9.72 10.97 13.83
N PHE A 325 9.15 10.60 12.71
CA PHE A 325 8.81 11.51 11.62
C PHE A 325 7.48 12.18 11.93
N VAL A 326 7.44 13.51 11.93
CA VAL A 326 6.27 14.32 12.24
C VAL A 326 5.89 15.13 11.00
N ILE A 327 4.63 15.02 10.61
CA ILE A 327 4.01 15.71 9.48
C ILE A 327 2.98 16.67 10.07
N LYS A 328 3.15 17.97 9.87
CA LYS A 328 2.18 19.01 10.28
C LYS A 328 1.58 19.62 9.02
N VAL A 329 0.29 19.49 8.85
CA VAL A 329 -0.44 19.95 7.68
C VAL A 329 -1.31 21.15 8.05
N GLU A 330 -1.34 22.15 7.19
CA GLU A 330 -2.26 23.27 7.25
C GLU A 330 -2.92 23.49 5.89
N ASP A 331 -4.23 23.41 5.84
CA ASP A 331 -5.01 23.84 4.68
C ASP A 331 -5.19 25.37 4.75
N LYS A 332 -4.57 26.09 3.82
CA LYS A 332 -4.61 27.56 3.79
C LYS A 332 -5.97 28.12 3.38
N VAL A 333 -6.84 27.29 2.80
CA VAL A 333 -8.20 27.70 2.39
C VAL A 333 -9.14 27.69 3.60
N SER A 334 -9.17 26.60 4.35
CA SER A 334 -10.05 26.45 5.53
C SER A 334 -9.40 26.87 6.85
N GLY A 335 -8.07 26.96 6.91
CA GLY A 335 -7.31 27.17 8.14
C GLY A 335 -7.22 25.94 9.05
N LEU A 336 -7.75 24.80 8.63
CA LEU A 336 -7.68 23.55 9.38
C LEU A 336 -6.25 23.03 9.45
N LYS A 337 -5.91 22.40 10.58
CA LYS A 337 -4.59 21.82 10.83
C LYS A 337 -4.71 20.36 11.25
N GLY A 338 -3.67 19.59 10.94
CA GLY A 338 -3.54 18.18 11.33
C GLY A 338 -2.08 17.83 11.61
N GLU A 339 -1.86 16.82 12.43
CA GLU A 339 -0.53 16.29 12.74
C GLU A 339 -0.54 14.77 12.67
N LYS A 340 0.53 14.20 12.08
CA LYS A 340 0.75 12.76 12.03
C LYS A 340 2.16 12.43 12.48
N LYS A 341 2.30 11.36 13.28
CA LYS A 341 3.60 10.86 13.78
C LYS A 341 3.82 9.43 13.29
N VAL A 342 5.01 9.17 12.77
CA VAL A 342 5.39 7.86 12.23
C VAL A 342 6.76 7.47 12.78
N PRO A 343 6.87 6.40 13.58
CA PRO A 343 8.15 5.92 14.05
C PRO A 343 8.94 5.26 12.94
N PHE A 344 10.27 5.43 12.96
CA PHE A 344 11.21 4.75 12.08
C PHE A 344 12.56 4.58 12.79
N LYS A 345 13.40 3.71 12.23
CA LYS A 345 14.73 3.42 12.75
C LYS A 345 15.80 3.62 11.69
N VAL A 346 16.93 4.16 12.07
CA VAL A 346 18.16 4.21 11.27
C VAL A 346 19.17 3.21 11.85
N VAL A 347 19.84 2.39 11.01
CA VAL A 347 20.80 1.36 11.39
C VAL A 347 22.10 1.51 10.63
#